data_c60291eec74e46aa837b54aaaa38711b
#
_entry.id   c60291eec74e46aa837b54aaaa38711b
#
_cell.length_a   1.000
_cell.length_b   1.000
_cell.length_c   1.000
_cell.angle_alpha   90.00
_cell.angle_beta   90.00
_cell.angle_gamma   90.00
#
_symmetry.space_group_name_H-M   'P 1'
#
loop_
_entity.id
_entity.type
_entity.pdbx_description
1 polymer ?
#
loop_
_entity_poly.entity_id
_entity_poly.type
_entity_poly.pdbx_seq_one_letter_code
_entity_poly.pdbx_strand_id
1 'polypeptide(L)'
;FGSWRRKGVYVGEKQIASPGSYPVAGFNFAPMYNLNYKLRFGVSLDGVYDGSANVYTEDALVEYDAGSGSSRRKFLVPGIQNQLALGLSGRAEYVMPFFTIGVGLGTNVLGRGDLRGLYQVFALKINVTRSSFLHIGYNLQDFQTPNYLMLGLGFRFNNKYPKVRH
;
A
#
# COMPACT_ATOMS: atom_id res chain seq x y z
N PHE A 1 -6.04 5.41 -3.06
CA PHE A 1 -5.81 4.18 -3.83
C PHE A 1 -6.58 3.00 -3.24
N GLY A 2 -6.81 1.99 -4.05
CA GLY A 2 -7.36 0.70 -3.63
C GLY A 2 -6.59 -0.43 -4.29
N SER A 3 -6.65 -1.62 -3.69
CA SER A 3 -6.02 -2.83 -4.18
C SER A 3 -6.65 -4.07 -3.55
N TRP A 4 -6.30 -5.23 -4.07
CA TRP A 4 -6.62 -6.54 -3.48
C TRP A 4 -5.33 -7.35 -3.37
N ARG A 5 -5.20 -8.06 -2.27
CA ARG A 5 -4.01 -8.81 -1.94
C ARG A 5 -4.36 -10.20 -1.43
N ARG A 6 -3.55 -11.20 -1.80
CA ARG A 6 -3.54 -12.51 -1.17
C ARG A 6 -2.37 -12.58 -0.19
N LYS A 7 -2.59 -13.14 0.97
CA LYS A 7 -1.53 -13.29 1.98
C LYS A 7 -1.12 -14.75 2.10
N GLY A 8 0.20 -15.00 2.13
CA GLY A 8 0.75 -16.27 2.58
C GLY A 8 0.89 -16.25 4.11
N VAL A 9 0.40 -17.26 4.78
CA VAL A 9 0.55 -17.46 6.22
C VAL A 9 1.46 -18.66 6.44
N TYR A 10 2.45 -18.52 7.29
CA TYR A 10 3.34 -19.63 7.65
C TYR A 10 2.65 -20.54 8.66
N VAL A 11 2.64 -21.83 8.38
CA VAL A 11 2.17 -22.87 9.29
C VAL A 11 3.29 -23.90 9.40
N GLY A 12 4.04 -23.83 10.51
CA GLY A 12 5.31 -24.53 10.62
C GLY A 12 6.30 -24.02 9.56
N GLU A 13 6.95 -24.93 8.85
CA GLU A 13 7.91 -24.58 7.78
C GLU A 13 7.27 -24.29 6.41
N LYS A 14 5.96 -24.49 6.27
CA LYS A 14 5.26 -24.34 4.99
C LYS A 14 4.47 -23.03 4.92
N GLN A 15 4.66 -22.29 3.83
CA GLN A 15 3.84 -21.14 3.53
C GLN A 15 2.56 -21.60 2.81
N ILE A 16 1.41 -21.28 3.37
CA ILE A 16 0.09 -21.58 2.82
C ILE A 16 -0.57 -20.25 2.41
N ALA A 17 -1.08 -20.20 1.18
CA ALA A 17 -1.87 -19.04 0.76
C ALA A 17 -3.22 -19.04 1.50
N SER A 18 -3.55 -17.91 2.11
CA SER A 18 -4.87 -17.70 2.72
C SER A 18 -5.97 -17.83 1.67
N PRO A 19 -7.07 -18.54 1.95
CA PRO A 19 -8.21 -18.61 1.05
C PRO A 19 -8.87 -17.21 0.98
N GLY A 20 -8.88 -16.63 -0.20
CA GLY A 20 -9.50 -15.33 -0.46
C GLY A 20 -8.52 -14.20 -0.74
N SER A 21 -9.09 -13.10 -1.18
CA SER A 21 -8.39 -11.83 -1.39
C SER A 21 -8.86 -10.81 -0.36
N TYR A 22 -7.92 -10.06 0.19
CA TYR A 22 -8.19 -9.02 1.18
C TYR A 22 -8.14 -7.65 0.53
N PRO A 23 -9.08 -6.74 0.85
CA PRO A 23 -9.06 -5.39 0.35
C PRO A 23 -7.93 -4.59 1.02
N VAL A 24 -7.27 -3.78 0.23
CA VAL A 24 -6.32 -2.77 0.69
C VAL A 24 -6.79 -1.44 0.16
N ALA A 25 -6.92 -0.44 1.02
CA ALA A 25 -7.32 0.90 0.64
C ALA A 25 -6.46 1.93 1.38
N GLY A 26 -6.25 3.10 0.78
CA GLY A 26 -5.46 4.12 1.45
C GLY A 26 -5.49 5.46 0.76
N PHE A 27 -4.92 6.42 1.43
CA PHE A 27 -4.72 7.77 0.91
C PHE A 27 -3.27 8.22 1.11
N ASN A 28 -2.85 9.17 0.28
CA ASN A 28 -1.57 9.84 0.41
C ASN A 28 -1.83 11.35 0.35
N PHE A 29 -1.34 12.07 1.33
CA PHE A 29 -1.31 13.52 1.33
C PHE A 29 0.15 13.98 1.30
N ALA A 30 0.57 14.56 0.17
CA ALA A 30 1.97 14.87 -0.07
C ALA A 30 2.15 16.34 -0.47
N PRO A 31 2.47 17.23 0.46
CA PRO A 31 2.98 18.55 0.14
C PRO A 31 4.35 18.41 -0.54
N MET A 32 4.44 18.92 -1.78
CA MET A 32 5.63 18.83 -2.61
C MET A 32 6.21 20.21 -2.89
N TYR A 33 7.52 20.33 -2.74
CA TYR A 33 8.28 21.51 -3.13
C TYR A 33 8.82 21.31 -4.56
N ASN A 34 8.57 22.28 -5.44
CA ASN A 34 9.08 22.26 -6.81
C ASN A 34 10.49 22.85 -6.82
N LEU A 35 11.51 22.00 -6.95
CA LEU A 35 12.89 22.45 -7.11
C LEU A 35 13.08 23.12 -8.47
N ASN A 36 12.55 22.48 -9.51
CA ASN A 36 12.51 23.01 -10.86
C ASN A 36 11.26 22.46 -11.60
N TYR A 37 11.16 22.72 -12.91
CA TYR A 37 10.00 22.25 -13.71
C TYR A 37 9.91 20.73 -13.86
N LYS A 38 10.98 19.98 -13.58
CA LYS A 38 11.05 18.51 -13.70
C LYS A 38 11.11 17.78 -12.37
N LEU A 39 11.65 18.42 -11.33
CA LEU A 39 11.92 17.77 -10.05
C LEU A 39 11.11 18.38 -8.92
N ARG A 40 10.49 17.50 -8.14
CA ARG A 40 9.77 17.82 -6.91
C ARG A 40 10.24 16.93 -5.78
N PHE A 41 10.31 17.50 -4.60
CA PHE A 41 10.60 16.79 -3.36
C PHE A 41 9.56 17.16 -2.33
N GLY A 42 9.28 16.24 -1.44
CA GLY A 42 8.32 16.52 -0.38
C GLY A 42 8.24 15.40 0.64
N VAL A 43 7.33 15.60 1.56
CA VAL A 43 6.95 14.60 2.55
C VAL A 43 5.53 14.15 2.28
N SER A 44 5.20 12.94 2.67
CA SER A 44 3.85 12.40 2.52
C SER A 44 3.38 11.78 3.82
N LEU A 45 2.14 12.07 4.14
CA LEU A 45 1.37 11.33 5.14
C LEU A 45 0.59 10.25 4.41
N ASP A 46 0.84 9.01 4.77
CA ASP A 46 0.31 7.83 4.09
C ASP A 46 -0.60 7.06 5.06
N GLY A 47 -1.90 7.03 4.79
CA GLY A 47 -2.84 6.21 5.55
C GLY A 47 -3.19 4.96 4.76
N VAL A 48 -3.12 3.79 5.40
CA VAL A 48 -3.39 2.49 4.77
C VAL A 48 -4.28 1.65 5.66
N TYR A 49 -5.30 1.09 5.07
CA TYR A 49 -6.07 -0.04 5.58
C TYR A 49 -5.68 -1.29 4.80
N ASP A 50 -5.18 -2.30 5.46
CA ASP A 50 -4.82 -3.59 4.87
C ASP A 50 -5.59 -4.71 5.59
N GLY A 51 -6.63 -5.21 4.95
CA GLY A 51 -7.46 -6.29 5.48
C GLY A 51 -6.72 -7.61 5.70
N SER A 52 -5.53 -7.77 5.11
CA SER A 52 -4.69 -8.95 5.29
C SER A 52 -3.70 -8.82 6.44
N ALA A 53 -3.53 -7.62 7.00
CA ALA A 53 -2.56 -7.37 8.05
C ALA A 53 -2.91 -8.12 9.33
N ASN A 54 -1.88 -8.72 9.95
CA ASN A 54 -2.02 -9.46 11.21
C ASN A 54 -3.05 -10.61 11.19
N VAL A 55 -3.42 -11.13 10.02
CA VAL A 55 -4.20 -12.37 9.90
C VAL A 55 -3.31 -13.53 10.32
N TYR A 56 -3.81 -14.37 11.21
CA TYR A 56 -3.10 -15.54 11.75
C TYR A 56 -3.98 -16.78 11.77
N THR A 57 -3.34 -17.94 11.84
CA THR A 57 -4.01 -19.22 12.05
C THR A 57 -3.78 -19.64 13.51
N GLU A 58 -4.83 -20.02 14.19
CA GLU A 58 -4.72 -20.66 15.51
C GLU A 58 -4.60 -22.16 15.28
N ASP A 59 -3.44 -22.75 15.59
CA ASP A 59 -3.19 -24.18 15.43
C ASP A 59 -4.08 -25.04 16.34
N ALA A 60 -4.66 -24.44 17.38
CA ALA A 60 -5.54 -25.12 18.34
C ALA A 60 -7.00 -25.30 17.85
N LEU A 61 -7.40 -24.63 16.78
CA LEU A 61 -8.75 -24.72 16.22
C LEU A 61 -8.76 -25.55 14.93
N VAL A 62 -8.30 -26.77 15.01
CA VAL A 62 -8.63 -27.78 14.01
C VAL A 62 -10.06 -28.25 14.32
N GLU A 63 -11.04 -27.63 13.71
CA GLU A 63 -12.42 -28.12 13.77
C GLU A 63 -12.46 -29.45 12.98
N TYR A 64 -12.47 -30.55 13.72
CA TYR A 64 -12.56 -31.88 13.16
C TYR A 64 -14.01 -32.11 12.75
N ASP A 65 -14.28 -31.91 11.47
CA ASP A 65 -15.58 -32.28 10.91
C ASP A 65 -15.62 -33.81 10.75
N ALA A 66 -16.23 -34.47 11.72
CA ALA A 66 -16.31 -35.94 11.81
C ALA A 66 -17.03 -36.60 10.62
N GLY A 67 -17.62 -35.79 9.71
CA GLY A 67 -18.34 -36.28 8.54
C GLY A 67 -17.56 -36.27 7.23
N SER A 68 -16.47 -35.49 7.10
CA SER A 68 -15.76 -35.34 5.83
C SER A 68 -14.27 -35.67 5.89
N GLY A 69 -13.70 -35.98 7.04
CA GLY A 69 -12.27 -36.31 7.19
C GLY A 69 -11.29 -35.20 6.83
N SER A 70 -11.77 -33.97 6.63
CA SER A 70 -10.95 -32.81 6.27
C SER A 70 -10.88 -31.82 7.41
N SER A 71 -9.68 -31.55 7.89
CA SER A 71 -9.42 -30.49 8.84
C SER A 71 -9.46 -29.13 8.14
N ARG A 72 -10.48 -28.32 8.39
CA ARG A 72 -10.54 -26.92 7.97
C ARG A 72 -9.83 -26.03 8.98
N ARG A 73 -8.75 -25.40 8.56
CA ARG A 73 -8.06 -24.39 9.36
C ARG A 73 -8.85 -23.08 9.35
N LYS A 74 -9.13 -22.55 10.52
CA LYS A 74 -9.82 -21.27 10.67
C LYS A 74 -8.79 -20.13 10.66
N PHE A 75 -8.94 -19.21 9.71
CA PHE A 75 -8.16 -17.97 9.68
C PHE A 75 -8.87 -16.92 10.51
N LEU A 76 -8.18 -16.38 11.50
CA LEU A 76 -8.70 -15.32 12.35
C LEU A 76 -8.28 -13.97 11.80
N VAL A 77 -9.27 -13.10 11.59
CA VAL A 77 -9.07 -11.73 11.15
C VAL A 77 -9.09 -10.84 12.40
N PRO A 78 -8.01 -10.12 12.68
CA PRO A 78 -7.94 -9.24 13.86
C PRO A 78 -8.85 -8.02 13.67
N GLY A 79 -9.10 -7.31 14.76
CA GLY A 79 -9.88 -6.07 14.72
C GLY A 79 -9.25 -4.98 13.85
N ILE A 80 -10.08 -4.09 13.33
CA ILE A 80 -9.71 -3.00 12.38
C ILE A 80 -8.49 -2.19 12.85
N GLN A 81 -8.31 -2.00 14.15
CA GLN A 81 -7.17 -1.26 14.71
C GLN A 81 -5.80 -1.89 14.38
N ASN A 82 -5.77 -3.20 14.18
CA ASN A 82 -4.56 -3.94 13.79
C ASN A 82 -4.35 -3.98 12.28
N GLN A 83 -5.31 -3.47 11.52
CA GLN A 83 -5.30 -3.42 10.05
C GLN A 83 -5.05 -2.01 9.52
N LEU A 84 -4.97 -1.01 10.41
CA LEU A 84 -4.72 0.38 10.06
C LEU A 84 -3.25 0.75 10.33
N ALA A 85 -2.67 1.45 9.36
CA ALA A 85 -1.36 2.06 9.51
C ALA A 85 -1.39 3.53 9.07
N LEU A 86 -0.58 4.33 9.75
CA LEU A 86 -0.27 5.70 9.37
C LEU A 86 1.25 5.81 9.26
N GLY A 87 1.73 6.22 8.10
CA GLY A 87 3.14 6.34 7.79
C GLY A 87 3.53 7.75 7.37
N LEU A 88 4.80 8.04 7.54
CA LEU A 88 5.46 9.24 7.00
C LEU A 88 6.52 8.80 6.01
N SER A 89 6.53 9.43 4.83
CA SER A 89 7.53 9.17 3.80
C SER A 89 8.12 10.43 3.20
N GLY A 90 9.42 10.38 2.89
CA GLY A 90 10.06 11.31 1.98
C GLY A 90 9.79 10.88 0.54
N ARG A 91 9.46 11.83 -0.34
CA ARG A 91 9.15 11.55 -1.74
C ARG A 91 9.92 12.44 -2.69
N ALA A 92 10.33 11.86 -3.81
CA ALA A 92 10.90 12.56 -4.94
C ALA A 92 10.10 12.22 -6.19
N GLU A 93 9.83 13.22 -7.02
CA GLU A 93 9.08 13.07 -8.26
C GLU A 93 9.83 13.69 -9.44
N TYR A 94 9.92 12.93 -10.52
CA TYR A 94 10.35 13.42 -11.81
C TYR A 94 9.13 13.65 -12.70
N VAL A 95 8.92 14.90 -13.06
CA VAL A 95 7.70 15.35 -13.74
C VAL A 95 7.96 15.44 -15.25
N MET A 96 7.11 14.79 -16.00
CA MET A 96 7.05 14.88 -17.47
C MET A 96 5.68 15.41 -17.90
N PRO A 97 5.51 15.86 -19.16
CA PRO A 97 4.26 16.46 -19.62
C PRO A 97 3.02 15.58 -19.41
N PHE A 98 3.13 14.29 -19.69
CA PHE A 98 2.00 13.35 -19.63
C PHE A 98 1.99 12.49 -18.38
N PHE A 99 3.14 12.26 -17.76
CA PHE A 99 3.25 11.41 -16.59
C PHE A 99 4.32 11.92 -15.62
N THR A 100 4.29 11.40 -14.40
CA THR A 100 5.24 11.70 -13.35
C THR A 100 5.68 10.39 -12.73
N ILE A 101 6.98 10.18 -12.63
CA ILE A 101 7.56 9.05 -11.90
C ILE A 101 7.89 9.52 -10.50
N GLY A 102 7.46 8.78 -9.50
CA GLY A 102 7.71 9.07 -8.11
C GLY A 102 8.38 7.90 -7.40
N VAL A 103 9.28 8.23 -6.50
CA VAL A 103 9.87 7.29 -5.55
C VAL A 103 9.69 7.83 -4.15
N GLY A 104 9.48 6.95 -3.20
CA GLY A 104 9.30 7.32 -1.80
C GLY A 104 9.91 6.30 -0.87
N LEU A 105 10.41 6.79 0.25
CA LEU A 105 10.91 5.99 1.35
C LEU A 105 10.26 6.49 2.64
N GLY A 106 9.67 5.59 3.39
CA GLY A 106 8.93 5.95 4.59
C GLY A 106 8.92 4.87 5.66
N THR A 107 8.38 5.24 6.79
CA THR A 107 8.16 4.33 7.91
C THR A 107 6.75 4.51 8.45
N ASN A 108 6.14 3.42 8.89
CA ASN A 108 4.86 3.48 9.57
C ASN A 108 5.06 3.92 11.02
N VAL A 109 4.48 5.07 11.35
CA VAL A 109 4.50 5.65 12.70
C VAL A 109 3.44 5.00 13.57
N LEU A 110 2.27 4.76 13.00
CA LEU A 110 1.18 4.01 13.63
C LEU A 110 0.92 2.76 12.79
N GLY A 111 1.05 1.61 13.39
CA GLY A 111 0.83 0.30 12.79
C GLY A 111 1.27 -0.79 13.76
N ARG A 112 0.64 -1.95 13.70
CA ARG A 112 0.92 -3.09 14.59
C ARG A 112 1.35 -4.30 13.78
N GLY A 113 2.26 -5.10 14.33
CA GLY A 113 2.72 -6.34 13.73
C GLY A 113 3.25 -6.14 12.30
N ASP A 114 2.63 -6.76 11.32
CA ASP A 114 3.01 -6.75 9.90
C ASP A 114 3.03 -5.34 9.26
N LEU A 115 2.36 -4.36 9.88
CA LEU A 115 2.33 -2.97 9.41
C LEU A 115 3.46 -2.11 9.97
N ARG A 116 4.36 -2.66 10.79
CA ARG A 116 5.57 -1.95 11.25
C ARG A 116 6.69 -2.15 10.23
N GLY A 117 7.52 -1.14 10.07
CA GLY A 117 8.73 -1.26 9.25
C GLY A 117 8.92 -0.12 8.27
N LEU A 118 9.98 -0.25 7.51
CA LEU A 118 10.33 0.65 6.43
C LEU A 118 9.58 0.22 5.17
N TYR A 119 9.05 1.17 4.43
CA TYR A 119 8.40 0.89 3.15
C TYR A 119 8.94 1.80 2.05
N GLN A 120 8.90 1.27 0.84
CA GLN A 120 9.29 1.97 -0.37
C GLN A 120 8.09 2.05 -1.31
N VAL A 121 7.92 3.19 -1.92
CA VAL A 121 6.85 3.43 -2.88
C VAL A 121 7.46 3.80 -4.22
N PHE A 122 7.09 3.06 -5.24
CA PHE A 122 7.30 3.43 -6.64
C PHE A 122 5.95 3.83 -7.22
N ALA A 123 5.87 4.97 -7.85
CA ALA A 123 4.61 5.49 -8.35
C ALA A 123 4.76 6.05 -9.76
N LEU A 124 3.81 5.70 -10.61
CA LEU A 124 3.56 6.34 -11.89
C LEU A 124 2.24 7.11 -11.79
N LYS A 125 2.29 8.40 -12.04
CA LYS A 125 1.13 9.28 -12.07
C LYS A 125 0.89 9.73 -13.50
N ILE A 126 -0.21 9.29 -14.10
CA ILE A 126 -0.60 9.66 -15.47
C ILE A 126 -1.54 10.85 -15.39
N ASN A 127 -1.16 11.96 -16.00
CA ASN A 127 -1.93 13.19 -15.97
C ASN A 127 -3.18 13.06 -16.85
N VAL A 128 -4.36 13.09 -16.21
CA VAL A 128 -5.66 13.06 -16.91
C VAL A 128 -6.12 14.49 -17.23
N THR A 129 -5.98 15.38 -16.25
CA THR A 129 -6.23 16.81 -16.40
C THR A 129 -5.11 17.62 -15.76
N ARG A 130 -5.22 18.96 -15.79
CA ARG A 130 -4.26 19.84 -15.11
C ARG A 130 -4.18 19.58 -13.58
N SER A 131 -5.28 19.14 -12.99
CA SER A 131 -5.40 18.96 -11.55
C SER A 131 -5.56 17.51 -11.12
N SER A 132 -5.95 16.61 -12.02
CA SER A 132 -6.19 15.19 -11.70
C SER A 132 -5.21 14.26 -12.40
N PHE A 133 -4.91 13.16 -11.74
CA PHE A 133 -4.03 12.11 -12.28
C PHE A 133 -4.51 10.72 -11.84
N LEU A 134 -4.25 9.75 -12.70
CA LEU A 134 -4.34 8.34 -12.35
C LEU A 134 -3.03 7.95 -11.64
N HIS A 135 -3.16 7.28 -10.51
CA HIS A 135 -2.04 6.80 -9.71
C HIS A 135 -1.91 5.29 -9.85
N ILE A 136 -0.78 4.85 -10.34
CA ILE A 136 -0.38 3.44 -10.35
C ILE A 136 0.88 3.38 -9.50
N GLY A 137 0.86 2.63 -8.42
CA GLY A 137 2.00 2.54 -7.53
C GLY A 137 2.26 1.13 -7.06
N TYR A 138 3.46 0.91 -6.57
CA TYR A 138 3.87 -0.34 -5.98
C TYR A 138 4.53 -0.09 -4.64
N ASN A 139 4.05 -0.78 -3.62
CA ASN A 139 4.60 -0.72 -2.28
C ASN A 139 5.47 -1.94 -2.03
N LEU A 140 6.69 -1.70 -1.58
CA LEU A 140 7.62 -2.72 -1.10
C LEU A 140 7.82 -2.52 0.39
N GLN A 141 7.98 -3.60 1.11
CA GLN A 141 8.36 -3.59 2.53
C GLN A 141 9.76 -4.15 2.68
N ASP A 142 10.59 -3.45 3.46
CA ASP A 142 11.97 -3.83 3.78
C ASP A 142 12.84 -4.18 2.56
N PHE A 143 12.59 -3.51 1.41
CA PHE A 143 13.30 -3.69 0.12
C PHE A 143 13.21 -5.10 -0.51
N GLN A 144 12.50 -6.02 0.11
CA GLN A 144 12.49 -7.42 -0.32
C GLN A 144 11.08 -7.95 -0.59
N THR A 145 10.13 -7.56 0.24
CA THR A 145 8.80 -8.17 0.19
C THR A 145 7.84 -7.31 -0.62
N PRO A 146 7.35 -7.82 -1.78
CA PRO A 146 6.27 -7.20 -2.51
C PRO A 146 5.03 -7.09 -1.62
N ASN A 147 4.52 -5.88 -1.42
CA ASN A 147 3.39 -5.69 -0.55
C ASN A 147 2.08 -5.66 -1.36
N TYR A 148 1.84 -4.58 -2.09
CA TYR A 148 0.64 -4.47 -2.91
C TYR A 148 0.80 -3.46 -4.05
N LEU A 149 -0.01 -3.65 -5.10
CA LEU A 149 -0.18 -2.70 -6.19
C LEU A 149 -1.23 -1.66 -5.78
N MET A 150 -0.93 -0.38 -5.95
CA MET A 150 -1.82 0.74 -5.67
C MET A 150 -2.44 1.26 -6.97
N LEU A 151 -3.75 1.24 -7.06
CA LEU A 151 -4.49 1.86 -8.15
C LEU A 151 -5.40 2.95 -7.58
N GLY A 152 -5.35 4.14 -8.11
CA GLY A 152 -6.15 5.23 -7.56
C GLY A 152 -6.20 6.48 -8.40
N LEU A 153 -6.94 7.43 -7.92
CA LEU A 153 -7.05 8.77 -8.47
C LEU A 153 -6.45 9.77 -7.48
N GLY A 154 -5.83 10.80 -8.00
CA GLY A 154 -5.30 11.88 -7.18
C GLY A 154 -5.58 13.24 -7.76
N PHE A 155 -5.54 14.23 -6.89
CA PHE A 155 -5.72 15.63 -7.22
C PHE A 155 -4.52 16.44 -6.78
N ARG A 156 -4.15 17.43 -7.60
CA ARG A 156 -3.10 18.40 -7.30
C ARG A 156 -3.71 19.77 -7.07
N PHE A 157 -3.38 20.34 -5.92
CA PHE A 157 -3.74 21.70 -5.59
C PHE A 157 -2.54 22.61 -5.79
N ASN A 158 -2.78 23.84 -6.22
CA ASN A 158 -1.72 24.86 -6.42
C ASN A 158 -0.55 24.39 -7.30
N ASN A 159 -0.85 23.66 -8.37
CA ASN A 159 0.15 23.12 -9.27
C ASN A 159 0.71 24.22 -10.20
N LYS A 160 1.87 24.76 -9.84
CA LYS A 160 2.54 25.82 -10.64
C LYS A 160 3.25 25.26 -11.89
N TYR A 161 3.65 23.99 -11.86
CA TYR A 161 4.44 23.33 -12.92
C TYR A 161 4.01 21.85 -13.09
N PRO A 162 4.15 21.30 -14.33
CA PRO A 162 4.33 22.01 -15.56
C PRO A 162 3.02 22.69 -16.01
N LYS A 163 3.13 23.90 -16.56
CA LYS A 163 2.03 24.48 -17.34
C LYS A 163 2.04 23.78 -18.69
N VAL A 164 1.09 22.91 -18.95
CA VAL A 164 0.83 22.42 -20.30
C VAL A 164 0.29 23.60 -21.07
N ARG A 165 1.11 24.19 -21.94
CA ARG A 165 0.66 25.14 -22.95
C ARG A 165 0.06 24.31 -24.08
N HIS A 166 -1.22 24.43 -24.29
CA HIS A 166 -1.86 24.02 -25.53
C HIS A 166 -1.61 25.08 -26.57
#